data_c6c02367a97de78082fa4d37a3fe8137
#
_entry.id   c6c02367a97de78082fa4d37a3fe8137
#
_cell.length_a   1.000
_cell.length_b   1.000
_cell.length_c   1.000
_cell.angle_alpha   90.00
_cell.angle_beta   90.00
_cell.angle_gamma   90.00
#
_symmetry.space_group_name_H-M   'P 1'
#
loop_
_entity.id
_entity.type
_entity.pdbx_description
1 polymer ?
#
loop_
_entity_poly.entity_id
_entity_poly.type
_entity_poly.pdbx_seq_one_letter_code
_entity_poly.pdbx_strand_id
1 'polypeptide(L)'
;MKLIEHFIDGKKTKGFSKKKSKVFNPATGEETAEVNLASKADVDLAVEKAKKVFVEWSQRPPAQRAKILFKFKELIEKNSDEIIKIIVSEHGKVYEDAKGSLTRGLEVVEFACGIPHLLKGEFTENVGTDVDSWSIRQPLGVCAGITPFNFPAMVPMWMFPLAI
;
A
#
# COMPACT_ATOMS: atom_id res chain seq x y z
N MET A 1 -10.43 8.49 -24.18
CA MET A 1 -9.84 7.32 -23.49
C MET A 1 -9.33 7.78 -22.13
N LYS A 2 -9.57 7.03 -21.04
CA LYS A 2 -9.12 7.37 -19.68
C LYS A 2 -7.61 7.23 -19.59
N LEU A 3 -6.90 8.22 -19.01
CA LEU A 3 -5.48 8.11 -18.74
C LEU A 3 -5.26 7.80 -17.26
N ILE A 4 -4.53 6.73 -16.97
CA ILE A 4 -4.12 6.34 -15.63
C ILE A 4 -2.74 6.92 -15.38
N GLU A 5 -2.67 7.84 -14.42
CA GLU A 5 -1.47 8.57 -14.05
C GLU A 5 -0.80 7.97 -12.81
N HIS A 6 0.45 8.32 -12.56
CA HIS A 6 1.12 8.02 -11.29
C HIS A 6 0.47 8.81 -10.16
N PHE A 7 0.59 8.30 -8.93
CA PHE A 7 0.20 9.02 -7.73
C PHE A 7 1.44 9.20 -6.85
N ILE A 8 1.99 10.41 -6.83
CA ILE A 8 3.25 10.73 -6.14
C ILE A 8 3.02 12.02 -5.35
N ASP A 9 3.51 12.05 -4.10
CA ASP A 9 3.43 13.23 -3.24
C ASP A 9 1.98 13.73 -3.04
N GLY A 10 1.03 12.79 -2.86
CA GLY A 10 -0.39 13.09 -2.64
C GLY A 10 -1.18 13.58 -3.84
N LYS A 11 -0.62 13.53 -5.06
CA LYS A 11 -1.28 14.01 -6.28
C LYS A 11 -1.03 13.15 -7.51
N LYS A 12 -1.96 13.23 -8.47
CA LYS A 12 -1.79 12.63 -9.78
C LYS A 12 -0.75 13.39 -10.60
N THR A 13 0.10 12.65 -11.32
CA THR A 13 1.10 13.22 -12.22
C THR A 13 1.30 12.31 -13.43
N LYS A 14 1.51 12.92 -14.59
CA LYS A 14 1.81 12.20 -15.84
C LYS A 14 3.23 11.62 -15.85
N GLY A 15 4.09 12.08 -14.93
CA GLY A 15 5.50 11.71 -14.93
C GLY A 15 6.30 12.39 -16.05
N PHE A 16 7.55 11.98 -16.18
CA PHE A 16 8.51 12.49 -17.19
C PHE A 16 8.53 11.64 -18.47
N SER A 17 8.13 10.37 -18.36
CA SER A 17 8.09 9.46 -19.51
C SER A 17 6.91 9.77 -20.43
N LYS A 18 7.15 9.66 -21.74
CA LYS A 18 6.10 9.69 -22.77
C LYS A 18 5.57 8.29 -23.11
N LYS A 19 6.18 7.22 -22.53
CA LYS A 19 5.78 5.86 -22.79
C LYS A 19 4.47 5.54 -22.08
N LYS A 20 3.59 4.83 -22.77
CA LYS A 20 2.30 4.37 -22.25
C LYS A 20 2.10 2.90 -22.58
N SER A 21 1.21 2.25 -21.85
CA SER A 21 0.69 0.93 -22.14
C SER A 21 -0.83 0.98 -22.20
N LYS A 22 -1.42 0.14 -23.03
CA LYS A 22 -2.86 0.00 -23.16
C LYS A 22 -3.40 -0.85 -22.02
N VAL A 23 -4.62 -0.52 -21.59
CA VAL A 23 -5.40 -1.31 -20.63
C VAL A 23 -6.62 -1.83 -21.39
N PHE A 24 -6.81 -3.14 -21.31
CA PHE A 24 -7.87 -3.83 -22.03
C PHE A 24 -8.93 -4.37 -21.05
N ASN A 25 -10.18 -4.40 -21.50
CA ASN A 25 -11.19 -5.22 -20.84
C ASN A 25 -10.91 -6.70 -21.20
N PRO A 26 -10.58 -7.57 -20.23
CA PRO A 26 -10.22 -8.95 -20.52
C PRO A 26 -11.39 -9.80 -21.05
N ALA A 27 -12.63 -9.35 -20.86
CA ALA A 27 -13.82 -10.07 -21.36
C ALA A 27 -14.11 -9.76 -22.82
N THR A 28 -13.82 -8.53 -23.30
CA THR A 28 -14.17 -8.08 -24.65
C THR A 28 -12.95 -7.87 -25.54
N GLY A 29 -11.76 -7.70 -24.96
CA GLY A 29 -10.53 -7.32 -25.69
C GLY A 29 -10.48 -5.85 -26.09
N GLU A 30 -11.44 -5.04 -25.71
CA GLU A 30 -11.48 -3.61 -26.04
C GLU A 30 -10.52 -2.80 -25.18
N GLU A 31 -9.90 -1.79 -25.80
CA GLU A 31 -9.07 -0.81 -25.07
C GLU A 31 -9.96 0.11 -24.23
N THR A 32 -9.77 0.10 -22.91
CA THR A 32 -10.55 0.91 -21.96
C THR A 32 -9.82 2.12 -21.44
N ALA A 33 -8.47 2.04 -21.35
CA ALA A 33 -7.63 3.11 -20.83
C ALA A 33 -6.20 3.00 -21.36
N GLU A 34 -5.39 4.03 -21.09
CA GLU A 34 -3.93 4.00 -21.17
C GLU A 34 -3.34 4.24 -19.78
N VAL A 35 -2.22 3.62 -19.48
CA VAL A 35 -1.44 3.87 -18.26
C VAL A 35 -0.06 4.46 -18.61
N ASN A 36 0.35 5.52 -17.93
CA ASN A 36 1.69 6.06 -18.07
C ASN A 36 2.72 5.09 -17.47
N LEU A 37 3.79 4.81 -18.22
CA LEU A 37 4.90 3.99 -17.74
C LEU A 37 5.99 4.90 -17.15
N ALA A 38 6.41 4.60 -15.93
CA ALA A 38 7.43 5.38 -15.25
C ALA A 38 8.80 5.29 -15.94
N SER A 39 9.54 6.39 -15.94
CA SER A 39 10.97 6.42 -16.20
C SER A 39 11.77 6.27 -14.91
N LYS A 40 13.09 6.11 -15.02
CA LYS A 40 13.99 6.17 -13.86
C LYS A 40 13.81 7.48 -13.08
N ALA A 41 13.66 8.60 -13.76
CA ALA A 41 13.46 9.90 -13.12
C ALA A 41 12.16 9.98 -12.31
N ASP A 42 11.09 9.31 -12.74
CA ASP A 42 9.84 9.22 -11.99
C ASP A 42 10.02 8.42 -10.70
N VAL A 43 10.77 7.31 -10.78
CA VAL A 43 11.11 6.48 -9.61
C VAL A 43 12.01 7.25 -8.65
N ASP A 44 13.04 7.91 -9.15
CA ASP A 44 13.97 8.72 -8.34
C ASP A 44 13.20 9.83 -7.59
N LEU A 45 12.26 10.51 -8.27
CA LEU A 45 11.38 11.51 -7.64
C LEU A 45 10.52 10.90 -6.53
N ALA A 46 9.89 9.75 -6.77
CA ALA A 46 9.06 9.09 -5.78
C ALA A 46 9.87 8.70 -4.53
N VAL A 47 11.06 8.15 -4.72
CA VAL A 47 11.98 7.78 -3.63
C VAL A 47 12.46 9.00 -2.87
N GLU A 48 12.81 10.10 -3.56
CA GLU A 48 13.21 11.37 -2.94
C GLU A 48 12.10 11.91 -2.04
N LYS A 49 10.86 11.95 -2.54
CA LYS A 49 9.70 12.40 -1.76
C LYS A 49 9.46 11.52 -0.53
N ALA A 50 9.54 10.21 -0.68
CA ALA A 50 9.41 9.28 0.44
C ALA A 50 10.53 9.47 1.48
N LYS A 51 11.80 9.64 1.07
CA LYS A 51 12.91 9.93 1.96
C LYS A 51 12.71 11.22 2.75
N LYS A 52 12.21 12.26 2.10
CA LYS A 52 11.94 13.54 2.78
C LYS A 52 10.90 13.40 3.87
N VAL A 53 9.82 12.69 3.60
CA VAL A 53 8.73 12.46 4.57
C VAL A 53 9.16 11.48 5.68
N PHE A 54 10.03 10.53 5.37
CA PHE A 54 10.48 9.51 6.32
C PHE A 54 11.04 10.12 7.62
N VAL A 55 11.76 11.24 7.55
CA VAL A 55 12.35 11.89 8.72
C VAL A 55 11.29 12.23 9.77
N GLU A 56 10.21 12.86 9.37
CA GLU A 56 9.10 13.19 10.26
C GLU A 56 8.24 11.97 10.59
N TRP A 57 7.95 11.16 9.58
CA TRP A 57 7.07 10.00 9.71
C TRP A 57 7.61 8.96 10.69
N SER A 58 8.92 8.69 10.65
CA SER A 58 9.59 7.74 11.54
C SER A 58 9.52 8.13 13.03
N GLN A 59 9.32 9.41 13.31
CA GLN A 59 9.21 9.93 14.67
C GLN A 59 7.76 9.98 15.17
N ARG A 60 6.77 9.72 14.30
CA ARG A 60 5.36 9.68 14.72
C ARG A 60 5.08 8.48 15.61
N PRO A 61 4.44 8.68 16.77
CA PRO A 61 4.02 7.57 17.62
C PRO A 61 3.20 6.54 16.85
N PRO A 62 3.42 5.23 17.06
CA PRO A 62 2.69 4.17 16.34
C PRO A 62 1.17 4.32 16.42
N ALA A 63 0.63 4.74 17.56
CA ALA A 63 -0.81 4.99 17.71
C ALA A 63 -1.35 6.10 16.79
N GLN A 64 -0.54 7.11 16.47
CA GLN A 64 -0.94 8.17 15.53
C GLN A 64 -0.91 7.65 14.08
N ARG A 65 0.04 6.79 13.73
CA ARG A 65 0.10 6.14 12.42
C ARG A 65 -1.08 5.18 12.23
N ALA A 66 -1.41 4.39 13.26
CA ALA A 66 -2.54 3.48 13.24
C ALA A 66 -3.89 4.20 12.99
N LYS A 67 -4.08 5.43 13.46
CA LYS A 67 -5.30 6.22 13.17
C LYS A 67 -5.55 6.40 11.67
N ILE A 68 -4.49 6.52 10.87
CA ILE A 68 -4.61 6.63 9.42
C ILE A 68 -5.10 5.32 8.82
N LEU A 69 -4.62 4.18 9.33
CA LEU A 69 -5.06 2.86 8.89
C LEU A 69 -6.52 2.58 9.27
N PHE A 70 -6.98 2.98 10.45
CA PHE A 70 -8.39 2.92 10.83
C PHE A 70 -9.26 3.73 9.85
N LYS A 71 -8.83 4.95 9.50
CA LYS A 71 -9.58 5.77 8.55
C LYS A 71 -9.53 5.20 7.14
N PHE A 72 -8.41 4.62 6.74
CA PHE A 72 -8.28 3.93 5.46
C PHE A 72 -9.25 2.74 5.39
N LYS A 73 -9.30 1.89 6.43
CA LYS A 73 -10.26 0.78 6.53
C LYS A 73 -11.70 1.25 6.35
N GLU A 74 -12.13 2.25 7.13
CA GLU A 74 -13.48 2.85 7.02
C GLU A 74 -13.80 3.31 5.60
N LEU A 75 -12.85 3.97 4.93
CA LEU A 75 -13.04 4.46 3.57
C LEU A 75 -13.15 3.33 2.54
N ILE A 76 -12.38 2.26 2.68
CA ILE A 76 -12.50 1.08 1.79
C ILE A 76 -13.84 0.39 2.01
N GLU A 77 -14.27 0.19 3.25
CA GLU A 77 -15.58 -0.40 3.57
C GLU A 77 -16.72 0.41 2.96
N LYS A 78 -16.69 1.73 3.15
CA LYS A 78 -17.69 2.65 2.61
C LYS A 78 -17.77 2.63 1.08
N ASN A 79 -16.65 2.44 0.39
CA ASN A 79 -16.57 2.46 -1.07
C ASN A 79 -16.38 1.05 -1.67
N SER A 80 -16.65 0.00 -0.88
CA SER A 80 -16.35 -1.38 -1.26
C SER A 80 -17.01 -1.81 -2.58
N ASP A 81 -18.28 -1.46 -2.78
CA ASP A 81 -19.02 -1.82 -3.99
C ASP A 81 -18.41 -1.18 -5.26
N GLU A 82 -17.99 0.08 -5.18
CA GLU A 82 -17.31 0.76 -6.29
C GLU A 82 -15.96 0.10 -6.60
N ILE A 83 -15.17 -0.21 -5.57
CA ILE A 83 -13.87 -0.86 -5.73
C ILE A 83 -14.05 -2.25 -6.35
N ILE A 84 -15.03 -3.04 -5.89
CA ILE A 84 -15.33 -4.36 -6.43
C ILE A 84 -15.71 -4.26 -7.92
N LYS A 85 -16.57 -3.31 -8.31
CA LYS A 85 -16.94 -3.08 -9.70
C LYS A 85 -15.73 -2.73 -10.58
N ILE A 86 -14.79 -1.91 -10.06
CA ILE A 86 -13.54 -1.60 -10.77
C ILE A 86 -12.71 -2.88 -10.96
N ILE A 87 -12.54 -3.70 -9.91
CA ILE A 87 -11.82 -4.97 -10.01
C ILE A 87 -12.45 -5.88 -11.06
N VAL A 88 -13.78 -6.02 -11.05
CA VAL A 88 -14.51 -6.83 -12.04
C VAL A 88 -14.25 -6.35 -13.47
N SER A 89 -14.33 -5.03 -13.68
CA SER A 89 -14.17 -4.45 -15.04
C SER A 89 -12.73 -4.51 -15.56
N GLU A 90 -11.73 -4.39 -14.70
CA GLU A 90 -10.32 -4.39 -15.11
C GLU A 90 -9.70 -5.79 -15.10
N HIS A 91 -10.16 -6.69 -14.22
CA HIS A 91 -9.58 -8.03 -14.08
C HIS A 91 -10.41 -9.13 -14.77
N GLY A 92 -11.72 -8.93 -14.90
CA GLY A 92 -12.62 -9.96 -15.43
C GLY A 92 -13.06 -11.03 -14.41
N LYS A 93 -12.80 -10.83 -13.12
CA LYS A 93 -13.32 -11.70 -12.04
C LYS A 93 -14.84 -11.57 -11.92
N VAL A 94 -15.49 -12.63 -11.43
CA VAL A 94 -16.87 -12.51 -10.97
C VAL A 94 -16.94 -11.66 -9.70
N TYR A 95 -18.08 -11.04 -9.47
CA TYR A 95 -18.28 -10.08 -8.38
C TYR A 95 -17.94 -10.68 -7.01
N GLU A 96 -18.35 -11.89 -6.72
CA GLU A 96 -18.10 -12.54 -5.42
C GLU A 96 -16.61 -12.84 -5.19
N ASP A 97 -15.84 -13.19 -6.21
CA ASP A 97 -14.39 -13.38 -6.08
C ASP A 97 -13.68 -12.04 -5.86
N ALA A 98 -14.11 -10.98 -6.53
CA ALA A 98 -13.57 -9.64 -6.32
C ALA A 98 -13.87 -9.14 -4.90
N LYS A 99 -15.08 -9.36 -4.40
CA LYS A 99 -15.51 -9.07 -3.04
C LYS A 99 -14.68 -9.85 -2.01
N GLY A 100 -14.55 -11.16 -2.18
CA GLY A 100 -13.73 -12.00 -1.30
C GLY A 100 -12.25 -11.58 -1.28
N SER A 101 -11.72 -11.13 -2.41
CA SER A 101 -10.35 -10.59 -2.50
C SER A 101 -10.22 -9.27 -1.72
N LEU A 102 -11.18 -8.35 -1.85
CA LEU A 102 -11.18 -7.09 -1.12
C LEU A 102 -11.29 -7.33 0.39
N THR A 103 -12.17 -8.23 0.82
CA THR A 103 -12.34 -8.61 2.24
C THR A 103 -11.02 -9.09 2.84
N ARG A 104 -10.32 -10.03 2.17
CA ARG A 104 -9.01 -10.52 2.64
C ARG A 104 -7.93 -9.44 2.69
N GLY A 105 -8.00 -8.46 1.81
CA GLY A 105 -7.13 -7.28 1.90
C GLY A 105 -7.42 -6.44 3.14
N LEU A 106 -8.71 -6.22 3.43
CA LEU A 106 -9.15 -5.47 4.62
C LEU A 106 -8.79 -6.15 5.94
N GLU A 107 -8.82 -7.48 6.01
CA GLU A 107 -8.39 -8.24 7.20
C GLU A 107 -6.94 -7.92 7.59
N VAL A 108 -6.05 -7.76 6.60
CA VAL A 108 -4.65 -7.39 6.86
C VAL A 108 -4.53 -5.91 7.25
N VAL A 109 -5.35 -5.03 6.66
CA VAL A 109 -5.42 -3.61 7.10
C VAL A 109 -5.89 -3.54 8.57
N GLU A 110 -6.88 -4.32 8.94
CA GLU A 110 -7.37 -4.41 10.32
C GLU A 110 -6.28 -4.91 11.28
N PHE A 111 -5.57 -5.97 10.89
CA PHE A 111 -4.40 -6.45 11.64
C PHE A 111 -3.36 -5.34 11.81
N ALA A 112 -3.07 -4.58 10.74
CA ALA A 112 -2.11 -3.48 10.78
C ALA A 112 -2.55 -2.31 11.70
N CYS A 113 -3.85 -2.13 11.94
CA CYS A 113 -4.32 -1.18 12.95
C CYS A 113 -3.82 -1.52 14.37
N GLY A 114 -3.50 -2.79 14.64
CA GLY A 114 -2.91 -3.28 15.89
C GLY A 114 -1.38 -3.14 15.99
N ILE A 115 -0.73 -2.58 15.00
CA ILE A 115 0.75 -2.49 14.91
C ILE A 115 1.42 -1.88 16.15
N PRO A 116 0.81 -0.92 16.90
CA PRO A 116 1.41 -0.41 18.13
C PRO A 116 1.77 -1.50 19.14
N HIS A 117 1.04 -2.62 19.15
CA HIS A 117 1.34 -3.77 20.01
C HIS A 117 2.48 -4.64 19.45
N LEU A 118 2.60 -4.73 18.13
CA LEU A 118 3.64 -5.51 17.45
C LEU A 118 5.01 -4.83 17.48
N LEU A 119 5.04 -3.50 17.65
CA LEU A 119 6.27 -2.70 17.69
C LEU A 119 6.93 -2.68 19.07
N LYS A 120 6.33 -3.33 20.08
CA LYS A 120 6.96 -3.48 21.39
C LYS A 120 8.24 -4.29 21.28
N GLY A 121 9.27 -3.87 22.01
CA GLY A 121 10.47 -4.66 22.22
C GLY A 121 10.30 -5.65 23.37
N GLU A 122 11.35 -6.40 23.62
CA GLU A 122 11.45 -7.38 24.72
C GLU A 122 12.51 -6.90 25.71
N PHE A 123 12.36 -7.30 26.98
CA PHE A 123 13.31 -7.04 28.04
C PHE A 123 13.55 -8.34 28.81
N THR A 124 14.80 -8.61 29.12
CA THR A 124 15.22 -9.74 29.97
C THR A 124 16.15 -9.21 31.05
N GLU A 125 15.72 -9.31 32.31
CA GLU A 125 16.53 -8.99 33.46
C GLU A 125 17.51 -10.13 33.76
N ASN A 126 18.75 -9.77 34.12
CA ASN A 126 19.81 -10.74 34.48
C ASN A 126 20.00 -11.87 33.45
N VAL A 127 20.08 -11.53 32.17
CA VAL A 127 20.43 -12.49 31.12
C VAL A 127 21.86 -13.05 31.29
N GLY A 128 22.70 -12.37 32.07
CA GLY A 128 23.98 -12.73 32.60
C GLY A 128 24.16 -12.04 33.96
N THR A 129 25.25 -12.34 34.68
CA THR A 129 25.51 -11.68 35.98
C THR A 129 25.63 -10.17 35.78
N ASP A 130 24.73 -9.41 36.38
CA ASP A 130 24.64 -7.94 36.30
C ASP A 130 24.45 -7.41 34.86
N VAL A 131 23.83 -8.20 33.97
CA VAL A 131 23.59 -7.82 32.57
C VAL A 131 22.10 -7.96 32.23
N ASP A 132 21.48 -6.85 31.87
CA ASP A 132 20.13 -6.84 31.26
C ASP A 132 20.23 -6.75 29.75
N SER A 133 19.23 -7.30 29.05
CA SER A 133 19.11 -7.24 27.60
C SER A 133 17.74 -6.70 27.19
N TRP A 134 17.74 -5.89 26.16
CA TRP A 134 16.50 -5.38 25.59
C TRP A 134 16.58 -5.23 24.07
N SER A 135 15.44 -5.29 23.42
CA SER A 135 15.30 -5.08 21.98
C SER A 135 14.40 -3.91 21.67
N ILE A 136 14.67 -3.22 20.58
CA ILE A 136 13.80 -2.20 20.01
C ILE A 136 13.58 -2.47 18.53
N ARG A 137 12.42 -2.07 18.04
CA ARG A 137 12.13 -2.09 16.61
C ARG A 137 12.37 -0.71 16.05
N GLN A 138 13.15 -0.66 14.97
CA GLN A 138 13.50 0.59 14.28
C GLN A 138 13.02 0.53 12.84
N PRO A 139 12.61 1.68 12.23
CA PRO A 139 12.15 1.70 10.86
C PRO A 139 13.31 1.42 9.88
N LEU A 140 13.02 0.68 8.82
CA LEU A 140 13.99 0.34 7.77
C LEU A 140 14.28 1.52 6.82
N GLY A 141 13.38 2.48 6.73
CA GLY A 141 13.46 3.57 5.77
C GLY A 141 12.45 3.41 4.65
N VAL A 142 12.80 3.89 3.45
CA VAL A 142 11.94 3.77 2.28
C VAL A 142 11.98 2.34 1.75
N CYS A 143 10.81 1.73 1.65
CA CYS A 143 10.62 0.40 1.11
C CYS A 143 9.92 0.46 -0.24
N ALA A 144 10.13 -0.56 -1.07
CA ALA A 144 9.43 -0.73 -2.34
C ALA A 144 8.63 -2.03 -2.32
N GLY A 145 7.42 -2.01 -2.87
CA GLY A 145 6.59 -3.17 -3.06
C GLY A 145 6.27 -3.38 -4.54
N ILE A 146 6.38 -4.62 -5.02
CA ILE A 146 5.93 -5.02 -6.36
C ILE A 146 4.81 -6.03 -6.17
N THR A 147 3.62 -5.69 -6.67
CA THR A 147 2.42 -6.50 -6.47
C THR A 147 2.00 -7.19 -7.78
N PRO A 148 1.43 -8.41 -7.71
CA PRO A 148 0.91 -9.10 -8.88
C PRO A 148 -0.42 -8.49 -9.34
N PHE A 149 -0.75 -8.69 -10.61
CA PHE A 149 -1.97 -8.17 -11.22
C PHE A 149 -3.23 -9.00 -10.90
N ASN A 150 -3.08 -10.25 -10.46
CA ASN A 150 -4.20 -11.17 -10.26
C ASN A 150 -5.04 -10.88 -8.99
N PHE A 151 -4.52 -10.07 -8.06
CA PHE A 151 -5.22 -9.56 -6.88
C PHE A 151 -4.93 -8.07 -6.69
N PRO A 152 -5.49 -7.20 -7.55
CA PRO A 152 -5.03 -5.82 -7.72
C PRO A 152 -5.28 -4.91 -6.52
N ALA A 153 -6.22 -5.24 -5.65
CA ALA A 153 -6.47 -4.52 -4.40
C ALA A 153 -5.92 -5.28 -3.16
N MET A 154 -6.09 -6.61 -3.12
CA MET A 154 -5.73 -7.43 -1.96
C MET A 154 -4.24 -7.36 -1.64
N VAL A 155 -3.38 -7.65 -2.61
CA VAL A 155 -1.94 -7.74 -2.34
C VAL A 155 -1.31 -6.40 -2.00
N PRO A 156 -1.64 -5.26 -2.64
CA PRO A 156 -1.21 -3.95 -2.13
C PRO A 156 -1.57 -3.72 -0.66
N MET A 157 -2.79 -4.09 -0.25
CA MET A 157 -3.23 -3.98 1.14
C MET A 157 -2.52 -4.96 2.10
N TRP A 158 -1.82 -5.98 1.59
CA TRP A 158 -0.96 -6.83 2.40
C TRP A 158 0.42 -6.23 2.64
N MET A 159 0.82 -5.26 1.84
CA MET A 159 2.18 -4.70 1.87
C MET A 159 2.25 -3.34 2.57
N PHE A 160 1.61 -2.32 2.01
CA PHE A 160 1.80 -0.95 2.51
C PHE A 160 1.27 -0.70 3.92
N PRO A 161 0.18 -1.33 4.44
CA PRO A 161 -0.27 -1.06 5.79
C PRO A 161 0.72 -1.50 6.86
N LEU A 162 1.48 -2.56 6.57
CA LEU A 162 2.53 -3.05 7.48
C LEU A 162 3.85 -2.29 7.32
N ALA A 163 4.08 -1.66 6.16
CA ALA A 163 5.29 -0.89 5.90
C ALA A 163 5.26 0.52 6.51
N ILE A 164 4.08 1.11 6.71
CA ILE A 164 3.89 2.47 7.24
C ILE A 164 3.47 2.47 8.70
#